data_ad4342c246b7268b412b5eb780a6a041
#
_entry.id   ad4342c246b7268b412b5eb780a6a041
#
_cell.length_a   1.000
_cell.length_b   1.000
_cell.length_c   1.000
_cell.angle_alpha   90.00
_cell.angle_beta   90.00
_cell.angle_gamma   90.00
#
_symmetry.space_group_name_H-M   'P 1'
#
loop_
_entity.id
_entity.type
_entity.pdbx_description
1 polymer ?
#
loop_
_entity_poly.entity_id
_entity_poly.type
_entity_poly.pdbx_seq_one_letter_code
_entity_poly.pdbx_strand_id
1 'polypeptide(L)'
;MSKFIIILLAIISTTFAATNGPCTGRNGICIDSSKCSNYGGSVFSGKCPSDPSNIKCCDDIPCKSDSGKSGKCIFTSQCSGTTVNGKCPGGNDFKCCISSGGSVDGDSPENKFFGPCSGGGGACINADAVTCETNLVSGRCPGGSSVKCCVAGPRPSWYINQNDHPEPACYIGGKAKSVKTSGCGIASITMAIEILTGKKLNPTDLFKEAYNKGLYSGSGMSHEAINYVGKNHGVSVSWTSDADKVYNALASGKCVIFNVGHESRYHFTSQGHYIFLKGAKTQNNIKKVYVFDPNGRNNYINVLFALKSQDGGIQIARRGFGADFGIVSKA
;
A
#
# COMPACT_ATOMS: atom_id res chain seq x y z
N MET A 1 42.07 28.15 -49.24
CA MET A 1 41.01 28.12 -48.20
C MET A 1 40.26 26.80 -48.34
N SER A 2 40.63 25.79 -47.56
CA SER A 2 40.04 24.46 -47.66
C SER A 2 38.94 24.34 -46.60
N LYS A 3 37.71 24.10 -47.05
CA LYS A 3 36.55 23.88 -46.17
C LYS A 3 36.50 22.42 -45.72
N PHE A 4 36.84 22.16 -44.45
CA PHE A 4 36.60 20.89 -43.83
C PHE A 4 35.09 20.76 -43.49
N ILE A 5 34.44 19.79 -44.13
CA ILE A 5 33.05 19.38 -43.81
C ILE A 5 33.18 18.31 -42.73
N ILE A 6 32.78 18.64 -41.51
CA ILE A 6 32.64 17.68 -40.40
C ILE A 6 31.30 16.99 -40.60
N ILE A 7 31.33 15.71 -41.02
CA ILE A 7 30.13 14.85 -41.04
C ILE A 7 29.95 14.31 -39.60
N LEU A 8 28.95 14.83 -38.94
CA LEU A 8 28.48 14.30 -37.62
C LEU A 8 27.74 13.00 -37.88
N LEU A 9 28.41 11.86 -37.67
CA LEU A 9 27.73 10.57 -37.61
C LEU A 9 26.90 10.52 -36.32
N ALA A 10 25.60 10.68 -36.45
CA ALA A 10 24.64 10.33 -35.40
C ALA A 10 24.65 8.81 -35.23
N ILE A 11 25.25 8.33 -34.16
CA ILE A 11 25.14 6.93 -33.74
C ILE A 11 23.72 6.76 -33.22
N ILE A 12 22.84 6.24 -34.07
CA ILE A 12 21.51 5.77 -33.67
C ILE A 12 21.76 4.49 -32.87
N SER A 13 21.81 4.61 -31.54
CA SER A 13 21.76 3.46 -30.66
C SER A 13 20.37 2.81 -30.80
N THR A 14 20.26 1.84 -31.69
CA THR A 14 19.15 0.91 -31.73
C THR A 14 19.23 0.05 -30.47
N THR A 15 18.52 0.45 -29.42
CA THR A 15 18.28 -0.44 -28.29
C THR A 15 17.38 -1.58 -28.79
N PHE A 16 17.99 -2.72 -29.04
CA PHE A 16 17.25 -3.92 -29.34
C PHE A 16 16.35 -4.26 -28.16
N ALA A 17 15.07 -4.51 -28.48
CA ALA A 17 14.11 -5.06 -27.57
C ALA A 17 14.63 -6.38 -26.99
N ALA A 18 14.72 -6.49 -25.69
CA ALA A 18 15.21 -7.68 -25.03
C ALA A 18 14.03 -8.54 -24.61
N THR A 19 13.47 -9.32 -25.55
CA THR A 19 12.62 -10.48 -25.18
C THR A 19 13.35 -11.27 -24.10
N ASN A 20 12.68 -11.51 -22.98
CA ASN A 20 13.23 -11.99 -21.69
C ASN A 20 13.98 -10.94 -20.87
N GLY A 21 13.93 -9.66 -21.25
CA GLY A 21 14.42 -8.54 -20.45
C GLY A 21 13.45 -8.12 -19.34
N PRO A 22 13.89 -7.23 -18.43
CA PRO A 22 13.08 -6.74 -17.33
C PRO A 22 11.95 -5.82 -17.82
N CYS A 23 10.82 -5.90 -17.16
CA CYS A 23 9.71 -4.98 -17.38
C CYS A 23 10.07 -3.57 -16.87
N THR A 24 9.65 -2.54 -17.61
CA THR A 24 9.80 -1.15 -17.18
C THR A 24 8.93 -0.87 -15.95
N GLY A 25 9.58 -0.61 -14.80
CA GLY A 25 8.91 -0.27 -13.54
C GLY A 25 8.13 -1.41 -12.90
N ARG A 26 8.49 -2.68 -13.19
CA ARG A 26 7.98 -3.89 -12.53
C ARG A 26 9.07 -4.94 -12.42
N ASN A 27 8.87 -5.92 -11.54
CA ASN A 27 9.84 -6.99 -11.30
C ASN A 27 9.68 -8.19 -12.25
N GLY A 28 8.75 -8.10 -13.20
CA GLY A 28 8.43 -9.13 -14.17
C GLY A 28 9.39 -9.16 -15.37
N ILE A 29 9.07 -10.07 -16.29
CA ILE A 29 9.84 -10.35 -17.49
C ILE A 29 9.01 -10.08 -18.75
N CYS A 30 9.64 -9.56 -19.80
CA CYS A 30 9.02 -9.32 -21.10
C CYS A 30 8.99 -10.62 -21.91
N ILE A 31 7.81 -11.25 -21.98
CA ILE A 31 7.60 -12.50 -22.76
C ILE A 31 6.31 -12.42 -23.55
N ASP A 32 6.08 -13.40 -24.43
CA ASP A 32 4.82 -13.55 -25.15
C ASP A 32 3.66 -13.64 -24.16
N SER A 33 2.68 -12.77 -24.34
CA SER A 33 1.54 -12.63 -23.41
C SER A 33 0.69 -13.89 -23.30
N SER A 34 0.65 -14.73 -24.35
CA SER A 34 -0.05 -16.01 -24.33
C SER A 34 0.60 -17.05 -23.40
N LYS A 35 1.89 -16.89 -23.12
CA LYS A 35 2.64 -17.81 -22.23
C LYS A 35 2.54 -17.42 -20.76
N CYS A 36 2.22 -16.16 -20.46
CA CYS A 36 2.22 -15.65 -19.08
C CYS A 36 1.26 -16.41 -18.16
N SER A 37 0.06 -16.71 -18.65
CA SER A 37 -0.95 -17.47 -17.90
C SER A 37 -0.52 -18.89 -17.56
N ASN A 38 0.30 -19.52 -18.42
CA ASN A 38 0.83 -20.88 -18.20
C ASN A 38 1.76 -20.93 -16.99
N TYR A 39 2.36 -19.79 -16.64
CA TYR A 39 3.21 -19.63 -15.46
C TYR A 39 2.45 -19.06 -14.26
N GLY A 40 1.12 -18.86 -14.37
CA GLY A 40 0.31 -18.27 -13.31
C GLY A 40 0.58 -16.79 -13.06
N GLY A 41 1.22 -16.10 -14.00
CA GLY A 41 1.54 -14.68 -13.91
C GLY A 41 0.42 -13.78 -14.41
N SER A 42 0.58 -12.48 -14.17
CA SER A 42 -0.29 -11.40 -14.62
C SER A 42 0.32 -10.62 -15.78
N VAL A 43 -0.49 -10.30 -16.79
CA VAL A 43 -0.05 -9.58 -18.00
C VAL A 43 -0.26 -8.08 -17.83
N PHE A 44 0.80 -7.29 -18.09
CA PHE A 44 0.77 -5.82 -18.06
C PHE A 44 1.22 -5.24 -19.39
N SER A 45 0.34 -4.49 -20.05
CA SER A 45 0.63 -3.80 -21.31
C SER A 45 1.48 -2.54 -21.09
N GLY A 46 2.24 -2.13 -22.12
CA GLY A 46 3.05 -0.90 -22.10
C GLY A 46 4.26 -0.94 -21.17
N LYS A 47 4.65 -2.12 -20.67
CA LYS A 47 5.80 -2.32 -19.79
C LYS A 47 7.01 -2.95 -20.48
N CYS A 48 6.87 -3.25 -21.77
CA CYS A 48 7.92 -3.72 -22.67
C CYS A 48 7.93 -2.82 -23.91
N PRO A 49 8.33 -1.54 -23.78
CA PRO A 49 8.08 -0.52 -24.81
C PRO A 49 8.86 -0.72 -26.09
N SER A 50 9.94 -1.50 -26.06
CA SER A 50 10.80 -1.76 -27.23
C SER A 50 10.52 -3.12 -27.89
N ASP A 51 9.53 -3.85 -27.40
CA ASP A 51 9.17 -5.19 -27.89
C ASP A 51 7.93 -5.17 -28.80
N PRO A 52 7.75 -6.17 -29.68
CA PRO A 52 6.52 -6.34 -30.45
C PRO A 52 5.26 -6.40 -29.58
N SER A 53 4.10 -6.08 -30.16
CA SER A 53 2.82 -5.93 -29.42
C SER A 53 2.34 -7.20 -28.71
N ASN A 54 2.77 -8.39 -29.11
CA ASN A 54 2.49 -9.65 -28.45
C ASN A 54 3.40 -9.91 -27.24
N ILE A 55 4.55 -9.25 -27.16
CA ILE A 55 5.45 -9.30 -26.00
C ILE A 55 4.94 -8.30 -24.96
N LYS A 56 4.61 -8.78 -23.79
CA LYS A 56 4.13 -7.97 -22.67
C LYS A 56 4.85 -8.35 -21.39
N CYS A 57 4.77 -7.48 -20.43
CA CYS A 57 5.30 -7.77 -19.11
C CYS A 57 4.45 -8.87 -18.45
N CYS A 58 5.08 -9.96 -18.12
CA CYS A 58 4.55 -11.00 -17.26
C CYS A 58 5.16 -10.84 -15.87
N ASP A 59 4.34 -10.55 -14.89
CA ASP A 59 4.75 -10.33 -13.51
C ASP A 59 3.91 -11.20 -12.57
N ASP A 60 4.28 -11.20 -11.28
CA ASP A 60 3.61 -11.98 -10.25
C ASP A 60 3.60 -13.51 -10.50
N ILE A 61 4.60 -14.01 -11.20
CA ILE A 61 4.73 -15.42 -11.52
C ILE A 61 5.06 -16.20 -10.24
N PRO A 62 4.14 -17.05 -9.72
CA PRO A 62 4.42 -17.86 -8.54
C PRO A 62 5.40 -18.99 -8.87
N CYS A 63 6.20 -19.39 -7.90
CA CYS A 63 7.07 -20.55 -8.04
C CYS A 63 7.22 -21.30 -6.70
N LYS A 64 7.78 -22.51 -6.74
CA LYS A 64 8.08 -23.28 -5.54
C LYS A 64 9.47 -23.90 -5.64
N SER A 65 10.18 -23.98 -4.53
CA SER A 65 11.42 -24.77 -4.42
C SER A 65 11.11 -26.27 -4.48
N ASP A 66 12.14 -27.07 -4.65
CA ASP A 66 12.00 -28.54 -4.62
C ASP A 66 11.56 -29.05 -3.23
N SER A 67 11.81 -28.28 -2.17
CA SER A 67 11.30 -28.53 -0.83
C SER A 67 9.89 -27.99 -0.56
N GLY A 68 9.18 -27.52 -1.62
CA GLY A 68 7.80 -27.02 -1.53
C GLY A 68 7.65 -25.59 -1.00
N LYS A 69 8.73 -24.88 -0.69
CA LYS A 69 8.66 -23.47 -0.25
C LYS A 69 8.19 -22.57 -1.39
N SER A 70 7.21 -21.74 -1.13
CA SER A 70 6.69 -20.79 -2.10
C SER A 70 7.65 -19.61 -2.32
N GLY A 71 7.69 -19.11 -3.55
CA GLY A 71 8.49 -17.97 -3.97
C GLY A 71 7.89 -17.29 -5.19
N LYS A 72 8.57 -16.31 -5.73
CA LYS A 72 8.23 -15.62 -6.98
C LYS A 72 9.40 -15.58 -7.94
N CYS A 73 9.06 -15.60 -9.21
CA CYS A 73 10.02 -15.41 -10.29
C CYS A 73 10.37 -13.92 -10.40
N ILE A 74 11.63 -13.58 -10.14
CA ILE A 74 12.19 -12.24 -10.30
C ILE A 74 13.62 -12.33 -10.81
N PHE A 75 14.16 -11.22 -11.28
CA PHE A 75 15.58 -11.16 -11.65
C PHE A 75 16.46 -11.39 -10.43
N THR A 76 17.55 -12.15 -10.61
CA THR A 76 18.47 -12.53 -9.52
C THR A 76 19.07 -11.33 -8.80
N SER A 77 19.27 -10.22 -9.52
CA SER A 77 19.72 -8.94 -8.96
C SER A 77 18.71 -8.30 -7.98
N GLN A 78 17.44 -8.73 -8.02
CA GLN A 78 16.35 -8.24 -7.16
C GLN A 78 16.01 -9.23 -6.04
N CYS A 79 16.60 -10.42 -6.03
CA CYS A 79 16.35 -11.45 -5.04
C CYS A 79 17.19 -11.25 -3.80
N SER A 80 16.58 -10.97 -2.67
CA SER A 80 17.23 -10.89 -1.36
C SER A 80 17.30 -12.24 -0.63
N GLY A 81 16.79 -13.31 -1.25
CA GLY A 81 16.72 -14.66 -0.68
C GLY A 81 17.54 -15.68 -1.46
N THR A 82 17.11 -16.96 -1.39
CA THR A 82 17.73 -18.05 -2.15
C THR A 82 17.08 -18.18 -3.51
N THR A 83 17.88 -18.22 -4.58
CA THR A 83 17.37 -18.44 -5.93
C THR A 83 17.32 -19.92 -6.28
N VAL A 84 16.24 -20.37 -6.93
CA VAL A 84 16.07 -21.73 -7.43
C VAL A 84 15.94 -21.71 -8.96
N ASN A 85 16.72 -22.54 -9.63
CA ASN A 85 16.77 -22.61 -11.09
C ASN A 85 15.60 -23.41 -11.67
N GLY A 86 15.24 -23.15 -12.93
CA GLY A 86 14.32 -23.99 -13.72
C GLY A 86 12.84 -23.93 -13.28
N LYS A 87 12.48 -22.94 -12.45
CA LYS A 87 11.10 -22.75 -11.96
C LYS A 87 10.38 -21.57 -12.60
N CYS A 88 11.09 -20.78 -13.40
CA CYS A 88 10.60 -19.54 -13.99
C CYS A 88 10.80 -19.51 -15.50
N PRO A 89 10.00 -18.74 -16.27
CA PRO A 89 10.27 -18.49 -17.67
C PRO A 89 11.54 -17.64 -17.84
N GLY A 90 12.09 -17.65 -19.06
CA GLY A 90 13.20 -16.76 -19.41
C GLY A 90 14.59 -17.35 -19.20
N GLY A 91 15.57 -16.48 -19.06
CA GLY A 91 16.99 -16.82 -18.97
C GLY A 91 17.47 -17.15 -17.56
N ASN A 92 18.80 -17.38 -17.46
CA ASN A 92 19.45 -17.78 -16.20
C ASN A 92 19.47 -16.70 -15.11
N ASP A 93 19.09 -15.50 -15.42
CA ASP A 93 19.01 -14.34 -14.52
C ASP A 93 17.62 -14.07 -13.97
N PHE A 94 16.58 -14.77 -14.50
CA PHE A 94 15.22 -14.68 -14.00
C PHE A 94 14.83 -15.99 -13.30
N LYS A 95 14.83 -16.02 -11.99
CA LYS A 95 14.75 -17.25 -11.18
C LYS A 95 13.67 -17.16 -10.11
N CYS A 96 13.30 -18.32 -9.62
CA CYS A 96 12.46 -18.42 -8.43
C CYS A 96 13.23 -17.94 -7.22
N CYS A 97 12.83 -16.82 -6.69
CA CYS A 97 13.36 -16.27 -5.44
C CYS A 97 12.56 -16.81 -4.26
N ILE A 98 13.21 -17.60 -3.44
CA ILE A 98 12.68 -18.09 -2.16
C ILE A 98 13.24 -17.18 -1.09
N SER A 99 12.41 -16.37 -0.49
CA SER A 99 12.85 -15.56 0.64
C SER A 99 13.20 -16.45 1.84
N SER A 100 14.27 -16.12 2.50
CA SER A 100 14.73 -16.86 3.69
C SER A 100 13.83 -16.52 4.88
N GLY A 101 12.62 -17.07 4.92
CA GLY A 101 11.70 -16.94 6.04
C GLY A 101 10.34 -16.35 5.69
N GLY A 102 9.33 -17.23 5.63
CA GLY A 102 7.89 -16.89 5.69
C GLY A 102 7.32 -16.26 4.42
N SER A 103 6.23 -16.84 3.95
CA SER A 103 5.33 -16.42 2.87
C SER A 103 5.60 -15.00 2.34
N VAL A 104 6.20 -14.91 1.17
CA VAL A 104 6.42 -13.64 0.48
C VAL A 104 5.45 -13.52 -0.68
N ASP A 105 4.46 -12.74 -0.51
CA ASP A 105 3.84 -12.01 -1.59
C ASP A 105 4.85 -10.96 -2.04
N GLY A 106 5.21 -10.96 -3.35
CA GLY A 106 6.32 -10.20 -3.91
C GLY A 106 6.14 -8.69 -3.89
N ASP A 107 6.25 -8.14 -2.72
CA ASP A 107 6.32 -6.71 -2.49
C ASP A 107 7.72 -6.28 -2.11
N SER A 108 8.09 -5.09 -2.56
CA SER A 108 9.26 -4.43 -2.04
C SER A 108 9.25 -4.48 -0.51
N PRO A 109 10.36 -4.84 0.14
CA PRO A 109 10.41 -5.00 1.59
C PRO A 109 10.11 -3.70 2.36
N GLU A 110 9.83 -2.61 1.64
CA GLU A 110 9.92 -1.26 2.14
C GLU A 110 8.79 -0.81 3.06
N ASN A 111 7.61 -1.44 3.03
CA ASN A 111 6.47 -1.00 3.85
C ASN A 111 5.66 -2.15 4.45
N LYS A 112 6.24 -3.30 4.72
CA LYS A 112 5.48 -4.49 5.08
C LYS A 112 5.21 -4.63 6.58
N PHE A 113 3.93 -4.75 6.93
CA PHE A 113 3.53 -5.37 8.18
C PHE A 113 3.49 -6.89 8.00
N PHE A 114 4.15 -7.59 8.89
CA PHE A 114 4.22 -9.05 8.87
C PHE A 114 3.24 -9.68 9.88
N GLY A 115 2.22 -8.94 10.28
CA GLY A 115 1.24 -9.35 11.25
C GLY A 115 1.57 -8.90 12.68
N PRO A 116 0.81 -9.37 13.69
CA PRO A 116 1.06 -9.03 15.08
C PRO A 116 2.34 -9.67 15.60
N CYS A 117 2.98 -9.01 16.56
CA CYS A 117 4.09 -9.62 17.28
C CYS A 117 3.65 -10.87 18.06
N SER A 118 4.50 -11.89 18.12
CA SER A 118 4.30 -13.01 19.02
C SER A 118 4.20 -12.51 20.47
N GLY A 119 3.14 -12.93 21.17
CA GLY A 119 2.81 -12.42 22.50
C GLY A 119 2.10 -11.06 22.50
N GLY A 120 1.66 -10.56 21.35
CA GLY A 120 0.88 -9.32 21.24
C GLY A 120 1.68 -8.04 21.48
N GLY A 121 0.98 -6.92 21.67
CA GLY A 121 1.55 -5.63 22.07
C GLY A 121 2.40 -4.91 21.02
N GLY A 122 2.21 -5.21 19.73
CA GLY A 122 2.92 -4.55 18.65
C GLY A 122 2.69 -5.21 17.30
N ALA A 123 3.34 -4.70 16.26
CA ALA A 123 3.29 -5.25 14.91
C ALA A 123 4.69 -5.50 14.35
N CYS A 124 4.80 -6.56 13.56
CA CYS A 124 6.02 -6.92 12.89
C CYS A 124 6.23 -6.02 11.66
N ILE A 125 7.39 -5.36 11.60
CA ILE A 125 7.76 -4.45 10.51
C ILE A 125 9.13 -4.79 9.97
N ASN A 126 9.42 -4.38 8.74
CA ASN A 126 10.79 -4.31 8.25
C ASN A 126 11.47 -3.04 8.81
N ALA A 127 12.37 -3.20 9.76
CA ALA A 127 13.03 -2.10 10.46
C ALA A 127 13.99 -1.30 9.56
N ASP A 128 14.43 -1.87 8.44
CA ASP A 128 15.28 -1.18 7.48
C ASP A 128 14.48 -0.20 6.60
N ALA A 129 13.19 -0.47 6.44
CA ALA A 129 12.31 0.29 5.57
C ALA A 129 11.31 1.19 6.33
N VAL A 130 10.86 0.74 7.48
CA VAL A 130 9.82 1.40 8.28
C VAL A 130 10.39 1.81 9.63
N THR A 131 10.23 3.08 9.98
CA THR A 131 10.72 3.57 11.28
C THR A 131 9.69 3.28 12.37
N CYS A 132 10.11 2.57 13.40
CA CYS A 132 9.39 2.43 14.65
C CYS A 132 9.78 3.59 15.58
N GLU A 133 8.80 4.34 16.06
CA GLU A 133 9.05 5.48 16.97
C GLU A 133 8.97 5.09 18.45
N THR A 134 8.70 3.82 18.72
CA THR A 134 8.74 3.23 20.07
C THR A 134 9.95 2.32 20.21
N ASN A 135 9.77 1.08 20.63
CA ASN A 135 10.84 0.12 20.81
C ASN A 135 10.79 -1.00 19.77
N LEU A 136 11.94 -1.30 19.18
CA LEU A 136 12.12 -2.47 18.32
C LEU A 136 12.61 -3.66 19.15
N VAL A 137 11.88 -4.77 19.09
CA VAL A 137 12.23 -6.03 19.77
C VAL A 137 12.47 -7.12 18.73
N SER A 138 13.63 -7.75 18.78
CA SER A 138 13.97 -8.90 17.95
C SER A 138 13.35 -10.20 18.50
N GLY A 139 13.21 -11.20 17.62
CA GLY A 139 12.75 -12.55 18.02
C GLY A 139 11.26 -12.70 18.27
N ARG A 140 10.45 -11.63 18.12
CA ARG A 140 8.99 -11.67 18.28
C ARG A 140 8.24 -11.66 16.97
N CYS A 141 8.95 -11.74 15.84
CA CYS A 141 8.38 -11.71 14.51
C CYS A 141 8.93 -12.84 13.64
N PRO A 142 8.10 -13.47 12.80
CA PRO A 142 8.59 -14.40 11.78
C PRO A 142 9.32 -13.60 10.70
N GLY A 143 10.44 -14.11 10.19
CA GLY A 143 11.19 -13.50 9.11
C GLY A 143 12.67 -13.33 9.39
N GLY A 144 13.38 -12.61 8.51
CA GLY A 144 14.81 -12.33 8.63
C GLY A 144 15.13 -11.31 9.74
N SER A 145 16.42 -11.05 9.96
CA SER A 145 16.92 -10.15 11.02
C SER A 145 16.41 -8.70 10.94
N SER A 146 15.98 -8.25 9.75
CA SER A 146 15.36 -6.94 9.53
C SER A 146 13.90 -6.89 10.00
N VAL A 147 13.22 -8.03 10.15
CA VAL A 147 11.83 -8.05 10.62
C VAL A 147 11.81 -8.07 12.14
N LYS A 148 11.35 -6.97 12.71
CA LYS A 148 11.32 -6.76 14.16
C LYS A 148 9.94 -6.35 14.63
N CYS A 149 9.66 -6.65 15.90
CA CYS A 149 8.47 -6.18 16.56
C CYS A 149 8.61 -4.69 16.88
N CYS A 150 7.78 -3.86 16.27
CA CYS A 150 7.56 -2.51 16.73
C CYS A 150 6.52 -2.55 17.85
N VAL A 151 6.94 -2.26 19.07
CA VAL A 151 6.06 -2.31 20.24
C VAL A 151 5.02 -1.19 20.14
N ALA A 152 3.77 -1.52 20.41
CA ALA A 152 2.70 -0.53 20.40
C ALA A 152 2.95 0.54 21.48
N GLY A 153 2.79 1.79 21.11
CA GLY A 153 2.68 2.89 22.05
C GLY A 153 1.30 2.91 22.73
N PRO A 154 1.06 3.84 23.63
CA PRO A 154 -0.26 4.04 24.20
C PRO A 154 -1.27 4.37 23.10
N ARG A 155 -2.42 3.70 23.14
CA ARG A 155 -3.52 3.95 22.21
C ARG A 155 -3.99 5.40 22.35
N PRO A 156 -3.96 6.21 21.27
CA PRO A 156 -4.54 7.54 21.35
C PRO A 156 -6.03 7.46 21.68
N SER A 157 -6.52 8.36 22.53
CA SER A 157 -7.93 8.35 22.97
C SER A 157 -8.94 8.52 21.83
N TRP A 158 -8.51 9.18 20.76
CA TRP A 158 -9.31 9.42 19.55
C TRP A 158 -9.23 8.27 18.54
N TYR A 159 -8.37 7.26 18.73
CA TYR A 159 -8.25 6.17 17.76
C TYR A 159 -9.45 5.23 17.86
N ILE A 160 -10.01 4.92 16.70
CA ILE A 160 -11.13 4.00 16.55
C ILE A 160 -10.68 2.75 15.80
N ASN A 161 -10.79 1.59 16.46
CA ASN A 161 -10.68 0.31 15.80
C ASN A 161 -12.09 -0.12 15.36
N GLN A 162 -12.29 -0.23 14.04
CA GLN A 162 -13.59 -0.63 13.50
C GLN A 162 -14.08 -2.00 13.99
N ASN A 163 -13.17 -2.89 14.40
CA ASN A 163 -13.52 -4.22 14.93
C ASN A 163 -14.21 -4.16 16.31
N ASP A 164 -14.03 -3.07 17.04
CA ASP A 164 -14.67 -2.85 18.35
C ASP A 164 -16.16 -2.44 18.21
N HIS A 165 -16.65 -2.27 16.95
CA HIS A 165 -18.01 -1.83 16.63
C HIS A 165 -18.75 -2.86 15.75
N PRO A 166 -19.09 -4.05 16.29
CA PRO A 166 -19.77 -5.12 15.56
C PRO A 166 -21.29 -4.92 15.44
N GLU A 167 -21.87 -4.01 16.20
CA GLU A 167 -23.31 -3.75 16.25
C GLU A 167 -23.84 -3.32 14.87
N PRO A 168 -25.02 -3.83 14.46
CA PRO A 168 -25.60 -3.47 13.18
C PRO A 168 -25.90 -1.96 13.07
N ALA A 169 -25.42 -1.36 12.00
CA ALA A 169 -25.79 0.02 11.62
C ALA A 169 -26.92 0.04 10.60
N CYS A 170 -26.97 -0.95 9.71
CA CYS A 170 -28.05 -1.11 8.72
C CYS A 170 -28.11 -2.55 8.21
N TYR A 171 -29.11 -2.81 7.34
CA TYR A 171 -29.29 -4.10 6.67
C TYR A 171 -29.36 -3.90 5.15
N ILE A 172 -28.59 -4.66 4.37
CA ILE A 172 -28.59 -4.67 2.91
C ILE A 172 -28.83 -6.12 2.45
N GLY A 173 -29.89 -6.34 1.69
CA GLY A 173 -30.27 -7.69 1.24
C GLY A 173 -30.42 -8.69 2.40
N GLY A 174 -30.98 -8.26 3.53
CA GLY A 174 -31.14 -9.07 4.74
C GLY A 174 -29.87 -9.30 5.55
N LYS A 175 -28.70 -8.80 5.11
CA LYS A 175 -27.43 -8.95 5.81
C LYS A 175 -27.10 -7.71 6.63
N ALA A 176 -26.77 -7.90 7.90
CA ALA A 176 -26.31 -6.83 8.77
C ALA A 176 -24.99 -6.23 8.28
N LYS A 177 -24.92 -4.91 8.30
CA LYS A 177 -23.69 -4.13 8.03
C LYS A 177 -23.37 -3.31 9.28
N SER A 178 -22.10 -3.28 9.60
CA SER A 178 -21.59 -2.58 10.79
C SER A 178 -20.31 -1.83 10.46
N VAL A 179 -19.84 -1.00 11.38
CA VAL A 179 -18.53 -0.36 11.27
C VAL A 179 -17.44 -1.43 11.11
N LYS A 180 -17.53 -2.54 11.86
CA LYS A 180 -16.60 -3.68 11.76
C LYS A 180 -16.51 -4.23 10.34
N THR A 181 -17.59 -4.36 9.62
CA THR A 181 -17.63 -5.03 8.30
C THR A 181 -17.38 -4.10 7.13
N SER A 182 -17.70 -2.81 7.25
CA SER A 182 -17.73 -1.88 6.10
C SER A 182 -17.46 -0.42 6.48
N GLY A 183 -17.07 -0.13 7.71
CA GLY A 183 -17.04 1.23 8.26
C GLY A 183 -15.66 1.88 8.36
N CYS A 184 -14.65 1.40 7.64
CA CYS A 184 -13.29 2.00 7.70
C CYS A 184 -13.29 3.51 7.40
N GLY A 185 -14.05 3.97 6.40
CA GLY A 185 -14.21 5.40 6.09
C GLY A 185 -14.91 6.18 7.20
N ILE A 186 -15.95 5.59 7.81
CA ILE A 186 -16.65 6.21 8.96
C ILE A 186 -15.74 6.27 10.17
N ALA A 187 -15.02 5.22 10.51
CA ALA A 187 -14.06 5.23 11.60
C ALA A 187 -12.99 6.32 11.39
N SER A 188 -12.50 6.47 10.15
CA SER A 188 -11.50 7.48 9.80
C SER A 188 -12.03 8.91 9.93
N ILE A 189 -13.23 9.20 9.44
CA ILE A 189 -13.81 10.56 9.60
C ILE A 189 -14.18 10.86 11.05
N THR A 190 -14.63 9.85 11.82
CA THR A 190 -14.92 10.01 13.25
C THR A 190 -13.68 10.40 14.04
N MET A 191 -12.53 9.74 13.76
CA MET A 191 -11.24 10.15 14.35
C MET A 191 -10.88 11.60 14.01
N ALA A 192 -11.07 12.02 12.76
CA ALA A 192 -10.79 13.39 12.35
C ALA A 192 -11.71 14.40 13.06
N ILE A 193 -13.00 14.09 13.19
CA ILE A 193 -13.97 14.94 13.90
C ILE A 193 -13.55 15.11 15.35
N GLU A 194 -13.21 14.03 16.06
CA GLU A 194 -12.79 14.12 17.45
C GLU A 194 -11.53 14.98 17.62
N ILE A 195 -10.51 14.76 16.78
CA ILE A 195 -9.25 15.52 16.84
C ILE A 195 -9.46 17.02 16.58
N LEU A 196 -10.27 17.35 15.57
CA LEU A 196 -10.40 18.73 15.09
C LEU A 196 -11.47 19.54 15.85
N THR A 197 -12.47 18.87 16.41
CA THR A 197 -13.61 19.55 17.05
C THR A 197 -13.75 19.25 18.54
N GLY A 198 -13.07 18.22 19.05
CA GLY A 198 -13.23 17.70 20.42
C GLY A 198 -14.51 16.89 20.65
N LYS A 199 -15.35 16.69 19.61
CA LYS A 199 -16.61 15.94 19.73
C LYS A 199 -16.33 14.45 19.70
N LYS A 200 -16.65 13.75 20.77
CA LYS A 200 -16.65 12.27 20.82
C LYS A 200 -17.97 11.73 20.28
N LEU A 201 -17.92 11.06 19.14
CA LEU A 201 -19.07 10.52 18.46
C LEU A 201 -18.96 9.01 18.33
N ASN A 202 -20.11 8.32 18.32
CA ASN A 202 -20.14 6.89 18.07
C ASN A 202 -20.08 6.63 16.54
N PRO A 203 -19.11 5.89 16.01
CA PRO A 203 -19.01 5.65 14.58
C PRO A 203 -20.20 4.85 14.02
N THR A 204 -20.88 4.02 14.84
CA THR A 204 -22.08 3.31 14.41
C THR A 204 -23.23 4.26 14.12
N ASP A 205 -23.40 5.32 14.90
CA ASP A 205 -24.45 6.32 14.66
C ASP A 205 -24.15 7.16 13.42
N LEU A 206 -22.88 7.50 13.18
CA LEU A 206 -22.46 8.17 11.95
C LEU A 206 -22.64 7.26 10.71
N PHE A 207 -22.47 5.96 10.86
CA PHE A 207 -22.78 5.02 9.79
C PHE A 207 -24.27 5.00 9.47
N LYS A 208 -25.15 4.94 10.51
CA LYS A 208 -26.60 5.04 10.34
C LYS A 208 -27.01 6.35 9.65
N GLU A 209 -26.37 7.46 10.04
CA GLU A 209 -26.61 8.77 9.43
C GLU A 209 -26.31 8.74 7.91
N ALA A 210 -25.15 8.23 7.49
CA ALA A 210 -24.80 8.09 6.09
C ALA A 210 -25.74 7.14 5.33
N TYR A 211 -26.13 6.03 5.95
CA TYR A 211 -27.08 5.09 5.38
C TYR A 211 -28.47 5.70 5.19
N ASN A 212 -29.01 6.36 6.20
CA ASN A 212 -30.32 7.00 6.15
C ASN A 212 -30.39 8.12 5.10
N LYS A 213 -29.25 8.73 4.79
CA LYS A 213 -29.10 9.70 3.69
C LYS A 213 -29.05 9.03 2.30
N GLY A 214 -28.97 7.70 2.23
CA GLY A 214 -28.82 6.96 0.97
C GLY A 214 -27.40 6.92 0.42
N LEU A 215 -26.39 7.24 1.23
CA LEU A 215 -24.99 7.34 0.81
C LEU A 215 -24.18 6.04 1.02
N TYR A 216 -24.87 4.95 1.38
CA TYR A 216 -24.26 3.63 1.55
C TYR A 216 -25.06 2.56 0.81
N SER A 217 -24.42 1.88 -0.15
CA SER A 217 -25.04 0.87 -1.02
C SER A 217 -24.57 -0.57 -0.77
N GLY A 218 -23.75 -0.80 0.27
CA GLY A 218 -23.29 -2.14 0.66
C GLY A 218 -21.84 -2.49 0.34
N SER A 219 -21.12 -1.66 -0.43
CA SER A 219 -19.73 -1.91 -0.86
C SER A 219 -18.68 -1.04 -0.16
N GLY A 220 -19.00 -0.41 0.95
CA GLY A 220 -18.13 0.53 1.66
C GLY A 220 -18.64 1.98 1.56
N MET A 221 -17.96 2.91 2.20
CA MET A 221 -18.33 4.32 2.18
C MET A 221 -17.76 5.02 0.96
N SER A 222 -18.59 5.86 0.33
CA SER A 222 -18.14 6.75 -0.73
C SER A 222 -17.46 8.00 -0.16
N HIS A 223 -16.71 8.74 -1.00
CA HIS A 223 -16.19 10.08 -0.64
C HIS A 223 -17.35 11.02 -0.26
N GLU A 224 -18.48 10.91 -0.94
CA GLU A 224 -19.67 11.71 -0.65
C GLU A 224 -20.21 11.44 0.75
N ALA A 225 -20.26 10.18 1.18
CA ALA A 225 -20.68 9.81 2.54
C ALA A 225 -19.73 10.42 3.60
N ILE A 226 -18.42 10.34 3.36
CA ILE A 226 -17.40 10.91 4.24
C ILE A 226 -17.56 12.43 4.33
N ASN A 227 -17.74 13.10 3.17
CA ASN A 227 -17.95 14.55 3.10
C ASN A 227 -19.23 14.98 3.85
N TYR A 228 -20.32 14.25 3.64
CA TYR A 228 -21.62 14.53 4.28
C TYR A 228 -21.51 14.45 5.81
N VAL A 229 -20.98 13.34 6.33
CA VAL A 229 -20.80 13.15 7.76
C VAL A 229 -19.84 14.22 8.32
N GLY A 230 -18.72 14.47 7.65
CA GLY A 230 -17.77 15.49 8.08
C GLY A 230 -18.41 16.87 8.21
N LYS A 231 -19.14 17.30 7.17
CA LYS A 231 -19.83 18.60 7.14
C LYS A 231 -20.83 18.77 8.27
N ASN A 232 -21.62 17.74 8.55
CA ASN A 232 -22.65 17.78 9.61
C ASN A 232 -22.03 17.88 11.00
N HIS A 233 -20.77 17.45 11.15
CA HIS A 233 -20.10 17.43 12.45
C HIS A 233 -18.95 18.44 12.57
N GLY A 234 -18.87 19.43 11.67
CA GLY A 234 -18.00 20.61 11.79
C GLY A 234 -16.60 20.43 11.20
N VAL A 235 -16.44 19.53 10.23
CA VAL A 235 -15.23 19.41 9.44
C VAL A 235 -15.53 19.40 7.95
N SER A 236 -14.58 19.87 7.15
CA SER A 236 -14.62 19.82 5.69
C SER A 236 -13.55 18.87 5.16
N VAL A 237 -13.84 18.19 4.05
CA VAL A 237 -12.93 17.26 3.39
C VAL A 237 -12.67 17.70 1.96
N SER A 238 -11.39 17.84 1.60
CA SER A 238 -10.95 18.19 0.25
C SER A 238 -10.07 17.08 -0.31
N TRP A 239 -10.49 16.47 -1.41
CA TRP A 239 -9.82 15.33 -2.01
C TRP A 239 -8.71 15.77 -2.98
N THR A 240 -7.57 15.07 -2.94
CA THR A 240 -6.40 15.35 -3.78
C THR A 240 -5.56 14.09 -3.99
N SER A 241 -4.87 14.00 -5.13
CA SER A 241 -3.83 13.00 -5.39
C SER A 241 -2.40 13.53 -5.17
N ASP A 242 -2.28 14.79 -4.76
CA ASP A 242 -0.99 15.47 -4.57
C ASP A 242 -0.40 15.14 -3.19
N ALA A 243 0.65 14.32 -3.19
CA ALA A 243 1.32 13.90 -1.96
C ALA A 243 2.02 15.05 -1.20
N ASP A 244 2.45 16.11 -1.89
CA ASP A 244 3.07 17.26 -1.22
C ASP A 244 2.02 18.09 -0.48
N LYS A 245 0.84 18.25 -1.07
CA LYS A 245 -0.31 18.86 -0.36
C LYS A 245 -0.68 18.05 0.88
N VAL A 246 -0.69 16.70 0.76
CA VAL A 246 -0.95 15.80 1.89
C VAL A 246 0.08 15.97 2.98
N TYR A 247 1.37 15.94 2.63
CA TYR A 247 2.44 16.14 3.60
C TYR A 247 2.32 17.47 4.34
N ASN A 248 2.13 18.56 3.60
CA ASN A 248 2.01 19.91 4.16
C ASN A 248 0.77 20.06 5.05
N ALA A 249 -0.35 19.44 4.66
CA ALA A 249 -1.56 19.40 5.48
C ALA A 249 -1.31 18.68 6.83
N LEU A 250 -0.68 17.50 6.79
CA LEU A 250 -0.34 16.76 8.00
C LEU A 250 0.68 17.49 8.87
N ALA A 251 1.69 18.12 8.27
CA ALA A 251 2.68 18.93 8.96
C ALA A 251 2.07 20.18 9.64
N SER A 252 0.99 20.73 9.07
CA SER A 252 0.21 21.84 9.65
C SER A 252 -0.86 21.39 10.66
N GLY A 253 -0.87 20.11 11.06
CA GLY A 253 -1.76 19.59 12.09
C GLY A 253 -3.14 19.14 11.60
N LYS A 254 -3.42 19.19 10.29
CA LYS A 254 -4.64 18.62 9.69
C LYS A 254 -4.63 17.10 9.78
N CYS A 255 -5.77 16.49 9.48
CA CYS A 255 -5.92 15.05 9.34
C CYS A 255 -6.08 14.68 7.88
N VAL A 256 -5.77 13.43 7.51
CA VAL A 256 -6.00 12.93 6.16
C VAL A 256 -6.64 11.56 6.23
N ILE A 257 -7.69 11.35 5.44
CA ILE A 257 -8.30 10.05 5.17
C ILE A 257 -7.77 9.59 3.82
N PHE A 258 -7.20 8.41 3.77
CA PHE A 258 -6.60 7.89 2.56
C PHE A 258 -7.32 6.64 2.09
N ASN A 259 -7.84 6.69 0.87
CA ASN A 259 -8.47 5.55 0.21
C ASN A 259 -7.38 4.70 -0.47
N VAL A 260 -7.07 3.56 0.11
CA VAL A 260 -6.11 2.60 -0.44
C VAL A 260 -6.81 1.57 -1.31
N GLY A 261 -6.26 1.32 -2.49
CA GLY A 261 -6.89 0.47 -3.50
C GLY A 261 -6.73 -1.04 -3.29
N HIS A 262 -7.19 -1.79 -4.28
CA HIS A 262 -7.43 -3.25 -4.26
C HIS A 262 -6.21 -4.15 -4.45
N GLU A 263 -5.02 -3.65 -4.61
CA GLU A 263 -3.90 -4.56 -4.90
C GLU A 263 -3.54 -5.40 -3.68
N SER A 264 -3.53 -6.72 -3.86
CA SER A 264 -3.14 -7.73 -2.87
C SER A 264 -1.74 -7.55 -2.26
N ARG A 265 -0.99 -6.58 -2.77
CA ARG A 265 0.35 -6.19 -2.36
C ARG A 265 0.39 -5.22 -1.20
N TYR A 266 -0.77 -4.64 -0.83
CA TYR A 266 -0.81 -3.64 0.23
C TYR A 266 -1.16 -4.27 1.58
N HIS A 267 -0.44 -3.83 2.59
CA HIS A 267 -0.61 -4.31 3.96
C HIS A 267 -1.94 -3.94 4.56
N PHE A 268 -2.59 -2.93 3.99
CA PHE A 268 -3.82 -2.38 4.55
C PHE A 268 -5.06 -3.12 4.09
N THR A 269 -5.05 -3.68 2.88
CA THR A 269 -6.22 -4.35 2.32
C THR A 269 -5.91 -5.22 1.11
N SER A 270 -6.71 -6.27 0.92
CA SER A 270 -6.85 -7.02 -0.33
C SER A 270 -8.02 -6.53 -1.19
N GLN A 271 -8.79 -5.58 -0.65
CA GLN A 271 -9.98 -5.02 -1.31
C GLN A 271 -10.08 -3.54 -1.12
N GLY A 272 -10.64 -2.59 -1.33
CA GLY A 272 -10.59 -1.18 -0.95
C GLY A 272 -10.66 -0.96 0.56
N HIS A 273 -9.95 0.04 1.03
CA HIS A 273 -9.90 0.37 2.45
C HIS A 273 -9.59 1.85 2.66
N TYR A 274 -10.15 2.42 3.73
CA TYR A 274 -9.75 3.74 4.19
C TYR A 274 -8.85 3.62 5.40
N ILE A 275 -7.72 4.31 5.38
CA ILE A 275 -6.81 4.47 6.51
C ILE A 275 -6.74 5.94 6.92
N PHE A 276 -6.36 6.17 8.17
CA PHE A 276 -6.27 7.50 8.74
C PHE A 276 -4.81 7.92 8.90
N LEU A 277 -4.46 9.13 8.47
CA LEU A 277 -3.14 9.70 8.62
C LEU A 277 -3.21 10.89 9.56
N LYS A 278 -2.28 10.94 10.53
CA LYS A 278 -2.18 12.05 11.48
C LYS A 278 -0.74 12.34 11.83
N GLY A 279 -0.25 13.46 11.34
CA GLY A 279 1.13 13.89 11.51
C GLY A 279 2.08 13.45 10.41
N ALA A 280 3.10 14.24 10.20
CA ALA A 280 4.15 14.03 9.20
C ALA A 280 5.51 14.41 9.78
N LYS A 281 6.56 13.78 9.27
CA LYS A 281 7.94 14.02 9.68
C LYS A 281 8.89 13.81 8.51
N THR A 282 9.87 14.67 8.33
CA THR A 282 11.00 14.41 7.44
C THR A 282 12.10 13.71 8.22
N GLN A 283 12.56 12.59 7.70
CA GLN A 283 13.67 11.82 8.25
C GLN A 283 14.57 11.34 7.12
N ASN A 284 15.86 11.64 7.19
CA ASN A 284 16.85 11.34 6.13
C ASN A 284 16.39 11.83 4.74
N ASN A 285 15.88 13.07 4.67
CA ASN A 285 15.31 13.70 3.47
C ASN A 285 14.09 12.97 2.88
N ILE A 286 13.52 11.98 3.55
CA ILE A 286 12.32 11.28 3.13
C ILE A 286 11.12 11.85 3.90
N LYS A 287 10.09 12.26 3.16
CA LYS A 287 8.80 12.66 3.73
C LYS A 287 8.04 11.43 4.19
N LYS A 288 7.79 11.32 5.48
CA LYS A 288 7.09 10.19 6.12
C LYS A 288 5.83 10.66 6.81
N VAL A 289 4.85 9.76 6.96
CA VAL A 289 3.55 10.03 7.59
C VAL A 289 3.20 8.94 8.60
N TYR A 290 2.51 9.31 9.67
CA TYR A 290 1.97 8.37 10.64
C TYR A 290 0.63 7.81 10.12
N VAL A 291 0.50 6.49 10.17
CA VAL A 291 -0.68 5.75 9.73
C VAL A 291 -1.39 5.12 10.92
N PHE A 292 -2.68 5.33 11.00
CA PHE A 292 -3.59 4.71 11.96
C PHE A 292 -4.65 3.93 11.19
N ASP A 293 -4.50 2.62 11.14
CA ASP A 293 -5.41 1.75 10.38
C ASP A 293 -6.65 1.43 11.24
N PRO A 294 -7.86 1.83 10.81
CA PRO A 294 -9.09 1.48 11.54
C PRO A 294 -9.31 -0.02 11.69
N ASN A 295 -8.71 -0.85 10.84
CA ASN A 295 -8.84 -2.31 10.93
C ASN A 295 -8.00 -2.93 12.09
N GLY A 296 -7.26 -2.11 12.81
CA GLY A 296 -6.50 -2.56 13.99
C GLY A 296 -5.34 -3.51 13.70
N ARG A 297 -5.01 -3.75 12.43
CA ARG A 297 -3.93 -4.66 12.03
C ARG A 297 -2.57 -4.22 12.54
N ASN A 298 -2.40 -2.93 12.75
CA ASN A 298 -1.14 -2.30 13.14
C ASN A 298 -1.02 -2.14 14.65
N ASN A 299 -2.00 -2.57 15.44
CA ASN A 299 -1.97 -2.52 16.92
C ASN A 299 -1.45 -1.18 17.48
N TYR A 300 -1.82 -0.05 16.85
CA TYR A 300 -1.44 1.31 17.28
C TYR A 300 0.07 1.55 17.34
N ILE A 301 0.82 0.95 16.46
CA ILE A 301 2.25 1.21 16.41
C ILE A 301 2.50 2.61 15.82
N ASN A 302 3.38 3.35 16.48
CA ASN A 302 3.88 4.62 15.94
C ASN A 302 4.89 4.33 14.83
N VAL A 303 4.39 4.14 13.63
CA VAL A 303 5.18 3.82 12.45
C VAL A 303 5.09 4.93 11.45
N LEU A 304 6.23 5.34 10.95
CA LEU A 304 6.36 6.29 9.87
C LEU A 304 6.53 5.56 8.54
N PHE A 305 5.62 5.81 7.63
CA PHE A 305 5.70 5.33 6.25
C PHE A 305 6.25 6.42 5.35
N ALA A 306 7.09 6.03 4.39
CA ALA A 306 7.47 6.94 3.33
C ALA A 306 6.25 7.28 2.48
N LEU A 307 5.97 8.58 2.33
CA LEU A 307 4.84 9.06 1.53
C LEU A 307 5.16 9.02 0.03
N LYS A 308 6.42 9.31 -0.33
CA LYS A 308 6.91 9.26 -1.71
C LYS A 308 8.12 8.34 -1.82
N SER A 309 8.25 7.62 -2.92
CA SER A 309 9.47 6.95 -3.33
C SER A 309 10.51 7.95 -3.86
N GLN A 310 11.76 7.52 -4.04
CA GLN A 310 12.84 8.36 -4.56
C GLN A 310 12.57 8.89 -5.99
N ASP A 311 11.78 8.16 -6.78
CA ASP A 311 11.32 8.56 -8.12
C ASP A 311 10.09 9.48 -8.09
N GLY A 312 9.65 9.94 -6.92
CA GLY A 312 8.51 10.83 -6.74
C GLY A 312 7.14 10.17 -6.76
N GLY A 313 7.05 8.85 -6.93
CA GLY A 313 5.80 8.11 -6.83
C GLY A 313 5.26 8.05 -5.40
N ILE A 314 3.94 7.92 -5.23
CA ILE A 314 3.33 7.73 -3.90
C ILE A 314 3.66 6.33 -3.42
N GLN A 315 4.47 6.22 -2.37
CA GLN A 315 4.98 4.94 -1.89
C GLN A 315 3.99 4.22 -0.97
N ILE A 316 3.25 4.97 -0.17
CA ILE A 316 2.23 4.41 0.73
C ILE A 316 1.06 3.76 -0.03
N ALA A 317 0.87 4.17 -1.31
CA ALA A 317 -0.09 3.61 -2.23
C ALA A 317 0.62 3.23 -3.52
N ARG A 318 1.13 2.01 -3.61
CA ARG A 318 1.55 1.48 -4.91
C ARG A 318 0.33 1.10 -5.72
N ARG A 319 0.01 1.95 -6.71
CA ARG A 319 -0.79 1.71 -7.91
C ARG A 319 -2.03 0.84 -7.80
N GLY A 320 -3.12 1.45 -8.03
CA GLY A 320 -4.40 0.91 -8.45
C GLY A 320 -5.44 1.96 -8.14
N PHE A 321 -6.21 2.38 -9.06
CA PHE A 321 -7.36 3.27 -8.95
C PHE A 321 -7.27 4.37 -7.88
N GLY A 322 -6.75 5.53 -8.26
CA GLY A 322 -6.92 6.79 -7.57
C GLY A 322 -6.53 6.75 -6.09
N ALA A 323 -5.27 6.97 -5.77
CA ALA A 323 -4.89 7.31 -4.41
C ALA A 323 -5.52 8.66 -4.08
N ASP A 324 -6.74 8.63 -3.55
CA ASP A 324 -7.45 9.82 -3.15
C ASP A 324 -7.24 10.07 -1.67
N PHE A 325 -6.59 11.20 -1.39
CA PHE A 325 -6.39 11.70 -0.05
C PHE A 325 -7.43 12.77 0.28
N GLY A 326 -8.29 12.51 1.24
CA GLY A 326 -9.21 13.50 1.81
C GLY A 326 -8.54 14.29 2.90
N ILE A 327 -8.09 15.51 2.61
CA ILE A 327 -7.56 16.44 3.61
C ILE A 327 -8.73 16.97 4.44
N VAL A 328 -8.70 16.70 5.74
CA VAL A 328 -9.75 17.09 6.69
C VAL A 328 -9.28 18.31 7.48
N SER A 329 -10.09 19.35 7.49
CA SER A 329 -9.88 20.57 8.28
C SER A 329 -11.16 20.94 9.02
N LYS A 330 -11.00 21.73 10.10
CA LYS A 330 -12.16 22.31 10.79
C LYS A 330 -12.92 23.18 9.79
N ALA A 331 -14.26 23.08 9.77
CA ALA A 331 -15.13 23.88 8.91
C ALA A 331 -15.19 25.32 9.39
#